data_ee33bd3c42a4fd59c09caef49304d3b9
#
_entry.id   ee33bd3c42a4fd59c09caef49304d3b9
#
_cell.length_a   1.000
_cell.length_b   1.000
_cell.length_c   1.000
_cell.angle_alpha   90.00
_cell.angle_beta   90.00
_cell.angle_gamma   90.00
#
_symmetry.space_group_name_H-M   'P 1'
#
loop_
_entity.id
_entity.type
_entity.pdbx_description
1 polymer ?
#
loop_
_entity_poly.entity_id
_entity_poly.type
_entity_poly.pdbx_seq_one_letter_code
_entity_poly.pdbx_strand_id
1 'polypeptide(L)'
;MTQHGGVFPADPEQLVQLPGIGRSTAAAIAAFAFGARAAILDGNVKRVFCRVFGIEGYPGEKRIENMLWERAESLMPARSVEAYTQGLMDLGATVCVRSRPLCPQCPMQSRCIAAATGRTASLPTRKPKKAIPEKSTVMLVVMHRGAVLLEQRPAQGIWGGLLSLPELSRVMPLGSDAISRRSMQRALRDFGELDTWKLLPTFSHGFTHYKLHIQPVYLTLKKPTTLAAQATFMWVGLDAIANAALPAPVKKLLLKLEQI
;
A
#
# COMPACT_ATOMS: atom_id res chain seq x y z
N MET A 1 -10.97 16.02 22.52
CA MET A 1 -11.42 16.53 23.84
C MET A 1 -11.05 17.99 24.00
N THR A 2 -9.82 18.40 23.79
CA THR A 2 -9.34 19.78 24.06
C THR A 2 -9.87 20.87 23.12
N GLN A 3 -10.12 20.58 21.84
CA GLN A 3 -10.54 21.59 20.85
C GLN A 3 -12.05 21.91 20.86
N HIS A 4 -12.90 21.00 21.34
CA HIS A 4 -14.36 21.14 21.32
C HIS A 4 -15.02 20.92 22.69
N GLY A 5 -14.27 21.07 23.79
CA GLY A 5 -14.81 20.94 25.15
C GLY A 5 -15.50 19.60 25.45
N GLY A 6 -15.17 18.53 24.70
CA GLY A 6 -15.81 17.24 24.82
C GLY A 6 -17.15 17.10 24.07
N VAL A 7 -17.62 18.14 23.38
CA VAL A 7 -18.84 18.12 22.58
C VAL A 7 -18.48 17.81 21.12
N PHE A 8 -19.20 16.87 20.50
CA PHE A 8 -18.98 16.52 19.10
C PHE A 8 -19.60 17.60 18.19
N PRO A 9 -18.86 18.21 17.26
CA PRO A 9 -19.38 19.29 16.43
C PRO A 9 -20.46 18.80 15.46
N ALA A 10 -21.51 19.60 15.28
CA ALA A 10 -22.56 19.32 14.31
C ALA A 10 -22.29 19.89 12.93
N ASP A 11 -21.43 20.90 12.83
CA ASP A 11 -21.08 21.57 11.60
C ASP A 11 -20.10 20.75 10.77
N PRO A 12 -20.43 20.42 9.48
CA PRO A 12 -19.52 19.70 8.59
C PRO A 12 -18.15 20.36 8.42
N GLU A 13 -18.06 21.68 8.44
CA GLU A 13 -16.78 22.40 8.30
C GLU A 13 -15.86 22.20 9.51
N GLN A 14 -16.44 22.08 10.70
CA GLN A 14 -15.69 21.74 11.91
C GLN A 14 -15.32 20.26 11.94
N LEU A 15 -16.22 19.38 11.50
CA LEU A 15 -15.98 17.94 11.42
C LEU A 15 -14.80 17.59 10.51
N VAL A 16 -14.63 18.27 9.39
CA VAL A 16 -13.49 18.06 8.45
C VAL A 16 -12.14 18.33 9.11
N GLN A 17 -12.07 19.16 10.16
CA GLN A 17 -10.83 19.46 10.87
C GLN A 17 -10.36 18.31 11.79
N LEU A 18 -11.24 17.35 12.07
CA LEU A 18 -10.90 16.20 12.91
C LEU A 18 -10.05 15.18 12.13
N PRO A 19 -9.02 14.60 12.76
CA PRO A 19 -8.17 13.61 12.10
C PRO A 19 -8.94 12.43 11.54
N GLY A 20 -8.73 12.12 10.24
CA GLY A 20 -9.37 11.01 9.55
C GLY A 20 -10.78 11.29 9.00
N ILE A 21 -11.34 12.46 9.22
CA ILE A 21 -12.65 12.86 8.70
C ILE A 21 -12.47 13.74 7.46
N GLY A 22 -12.80 13.19 6.29
CA GLY A 22 -12.84 13.94 5.03
C GLY A 22 -14.21 14.57 4.80
N ARG A 23 -14.32 15.48 3.81
CA ARG A 23 -15.53 16.23 3.47
C ARG A 23 -16.78 15.35 3.34
N SER A 24 -16.70 14.22 2.63
CA SER A 24 -17.83 13.31 2.46
C SER A 24 -18.24 12.61 3.75
N THR A 25 -17.26 12.25 4.60
CA THR A 25 -17.52 11.63 5.91
C THR A 25 -18.14 12.64 6.86
N ALA A 26 -17.63 13.86 6.90
CA ALA A 26 -18.20 14.97 7.68
C ALA A 26 -19.65 15.24 7.31
N ALA A 27 -19.94 15.30 6.01
CA ALA A 27 -21.30 15.49 5.50
C ALA A 27 -22.25 14.35 5.88
N ALA A 28 -21.80 13.10 5.80
CA ALA A 28 -22.58 11.94 6.22
C ALA A 28 -22.89 11.99 7.73
N ILE A 29 -21.89 12.27 8.56
CA ILE A 29 -22.08 12.43 10.02
C ILE A 29 -23.09 13.53 10.30
N ALA A 30 -22.93 14.70 9.69
CA ALA A 30 -23.81 15.83 9.88
C ALA A 30 -25.24 15.54 9.43
N ALA A 31 -25.44 14.83 8.32
CA ALA A 31 -26.76 14.42 7.85
C ALA A 31 -27.43 13.44 8.80
N PHE A 32 -26.73 12.36 9.20
CA PHE A 32 -27.34 11.30 10.02
C PHE A 32 -27.51 11.67 11.51
N ALA A 33 -26.56 12.38 12.09
CA ALA A 33 -26.61 12.71 13.51
C ALA A 33 -27.37 14.01 13.80
N PHE A 34 -27.41 14.93 12.83
CA PHE A 34 -27.89 16.29 13.06
C PHE A 34 -28.90 16.78 12.02
N GLY A 35 -29.28 15.95 11.04
CA GLY A 35 -30.20 16.32 9.96
C GLY A 35 -29.66 17.44 9.03
N ALA A 36 -28.36 17.70 9.07
CA ALA A 36 -27.77 18.80 8.31
C ALA A 36 -27.81 18.53 6.80
N ARG A 37 -28.13 19.56 6.01
CA ARG A 37 -28.15 19.49 4.55
C ARG A 37 -26.75 19.61 3.98
N ALA A 38 -26.03 18.50 3.92
CA ALA A 38 -24.66 18.42 3.40
C ALA A 38 -24.51 17.25 2.40
N ALA A 39 -23.94 17.55 1.24
CA ALA A 39 -23.75 16.58 0.16
C ALA A 39 -22.63 15.59 0.47
N ILE A 40 -22.86 14.32 0.13
CA ILE A 40 -21.83 13.29 0.18
C ILE A 40 -21.25 13.00 -1.21
N LEU A 41 -19.97 12.62 -1.27
CA LEU A 41 -19.32 12.20 -2.50
C LEU A 41 -18.22 11.18 -2.22
N ASP A 42 -18.62 10.02 -1.73
CA ASP A 42 -17.72 8.89 -1.52
C ASP A 42 -17.45 8.11 -2.82
N GLY A 43 -16.69 7.03 -2.75
CA GLY A 43 -16.39 6.21 -3.92
C GLY A 43 -17.61 5.56 -4.57
N ASN A 44 -18.64 5.26 -3.80
CA ASN A 44 -19.92 4.71 -4.29
C ASN A 44 -20.71 5.78 -5.04
N VAL A 45 -20.85 6.95 -4.44
CA VAL A 45 -21.56 8.10 -5.04
C VAL A 45 -20.86 8.58 -6.30
N LYS A 46 -19.52 8.72 -6.29
CA LYS A 46 -18.73 9.03 -7.50
C LYS A 46 -19.06 8.07 -8.63
N ARG A 47 -19.12 6.78 -8.34
CA ARG A 47 -19.44 5.74 -9.35
C ARG A 47 -20.86 5.88 -9.88
N VAL A 48 -21.86 6.05 -8.99
CA VAL A 48 -23.25 6.27 -9.37
C VAL A 48 -23.36 7.49 -10.29
N PHE A 49 -22.82 8.62 -9.89
CA PHE A 49 -22.90 9.87 -10.66
C PHE A 49 -22.18 9.78 -12.01
N CYS A 50 -20.97 9.18 -12.04
CA CYS A 50 -20.28 8.98 -13.31
C CYS A 50 -21.13 8.15 -14.29
N ARG A 51 -21.84 7.15 -13.82
CA ARG A 51 -22.70 6.29 -14.66
C ARG A 51 -24.01 6.97 -15.02
N VAL A 52 -24.72 7.52 -14.05
CA VAL A 52 -26.05 8.14 -14.28
C VAL A 52 -25.90 9.35 -15.23
N PHE A 53 -24.93 10.21 -15.00
CA PHE A 53 -24.73 11.43 -15.79
C PHE A 53 -23.71 11.28 -16.93
N GLY A 54 -23.14 10.08 -17.14
CA GLY A 54 -22.17 9.85 -18.21
C GLY A 54 -20.85 10.63 -18.07
N ILE A 55 -20.46 10.97 -16.84
CA ILE A 55 -19.27 11.81 -16.60
C ILE A 55 -18.00 11.00 -16.87
N GLU A 56 -17.23 11.46 -17.84
CA GLU A 56 -15.95 10.89 -18.24
C GLU A 56 -14.78 11.51 -17.48
N GLY A 57 -13.65 10.81 -17.48
CA GLY A 57 -12.48 11.23 -16.73
C GLY A 57 -12.36 10.50 -15.38
N TYR A 58 -11.13 10.50 -14.83
CA TYR A 58 -10.88 9.84 -13.55
C TYR A 58 -11.48 10.66 -12.39
N PRO A 59 -12.39 10.08 -11.55
CA PRO A 59 -13.10 10.82 -10.49
C PRO A 59 -12.19 11.39 -9.38
N GLY A 60 -10.91 11.04 -9.35
CA GLY A 60 -9.91 11.62 -8.45
C GLY A 60 -9.07 12.73 -9.09
N GLU A 61 -9.31 13.07 -10.35
CA GLU A 61 -8.78 14.27 -10.97
C GLU A 61 -9.55 15.49 -10.47
N LYS A 62 -8.86 16.55 -10.05
CA LYS A 62 -9.46 17.71 -9.38
C LYS A 62 -10.62 18.32 -10.16
N ARG A 63 -10.49 18.44 -11.47
CA ARG A 63 -11.53 18.98 -12.34
C ARG A 63 -12.80 18.10 -12.32
N ILE A 64 -12.64 16.80 -12.45
CA ILE A 64 -13.77 15.84 -12.44
C ILE A 64 -14.39 15.77 -11.04
N GLU A 65 -13.57 15.77 -10.01
CA GLU A 65 -14.03 15.76 -8.64
C GLU A 65 -14.87 17.00 -8.30
N ASN A 66 -14.44 18.18 -8.75
CA ASN A 66 -15.22 19.42 -8.57
C ASN A 66 -16.57 19.34 -9.29
N MET A 67 -16.62 18.89 -10.55
CA MET A 67 -17.87 18.66 -11.28
C MET A 67 -18.82 17.71 -10.55
N LEU A 68 -18.26 16.64 -9.93
CA LEU A 68 -19.05 15.68 -9.15
C LEU A 68 -19.58 16.31 -7.87
N TRP A 69 -18.81 17.16 -7.19
CA TRP A 69 -19.27 17.91 -6.01
C TRP A 69 -20.38 18.91 -6.35
N GLU A 70 -20.21 19.70 -7.41
CA GLU A 70 -21.26 20.62 -7.91
C GLU A 70 -22.58 19.85 -8.20
N ARG A 71 -22.44 18.67 -8.82
CA ARG A 71 -23.59 17.81 -9.08
C ARG A 71 -24.22 17.28 -7.79
N ALA A 72 -23.39 16.83 -6.83
CA ALA A 72 -23.87 16.34 -5.54
C ALA A 72 -24.64 17.41 -4.78
N GLU A 73 -24.13 18.63 -4.75
CA GLU A 73 -24.77 19.76 -4.09
C GLU A 73 -26.07 20.19 -4.77
N SER A 74 -26.09 20.20 -6.11
CA SER A 74 -27.29 20.59 -6.90
C SER A 74 -28.46 19.60 -6.74
N LEU A 75 -28.18 18.37 -6.37
CA LEU A 75 -29.18 17.31 -6.21
C LEU A 75 -29.67 17.15 -4.77
N MET A 76 -29.12 17.90 -3.82
CA MET A 76 -29.51 17.80 -2.42
C MET A 76 -30.97 18.23 -2.22
N PRO A 77 -31.82 17.33 -1.67
CA PRO A 77 -33.21 17.66 -1.38
C PRO A 77 -33.33 18.69 -0.24
N ALA A 78 -34.43 19.41 -0.21
CA ALA A 78 -34.73 20.33 0.88
C ALA A 78 -35.20 19.60 2.15
N ARG A 79 -35.71 18.38 2.03
CA ARG A 79 -36.24 17.55 3.14
C ARG A 79 -35.77 16.10 2.97
N SER A 80 -35.83 15.30 4.03
CA SER A 80 -35.46 13.87 4.03
C SER A 80 -34.00 13.64 3.58
N VAL A 81 -33.10 14.51 4.03
CA VAL A 81 -31.68 14.46 3.68
C VAL A 81 -31.03 13.14 4.06
N GLU A 82 -31.38 12.59 5.23
CA GLU A 82 -30.88 11.29 5.73
C GLU A 82 -31.28 10.15 4.78
N ALA A 83 -32.57 10.08 4.41
CA ALA A 83 -33.07 9.05 3.51
C ALA A 83 -32.44 9.15 2.11
N TYR A 84 -32.25 10.36 1.60
CA TYR A 84 -31.53 10.60 0.33
C TYR A 84 -30.08 10.13 0.42
N THR A 85 -29.38 10.52 1.48
CA THR A 85 -27.97 10.18 1.70
C THR A 85 -27.80 8.67 1.83
N GLN A 86 -28.66 8.01 2.64
CA GLN A 86 -28.64 6.56 2.79
C GLN A 86 -28.96 5.85 1.47
N GLY A 87 -30.05 6.25 0.80
CA GLY A 87 -30.44 5.64 -0.48
C GLY A 87 -29.38 5.77 -1.57
N LEU A 88 -28.63 6.88 -1.59
CA LEU A 88 -27.55 7.07 -2.55
C LEU A 88 -26.34 6.17 -2.25
N MET A 89 -26.00 5.98 -0.97
CA MET A 89 -24.97 5.03 -0.55
C MET A 89 -25.39 3.58 -0.83
N ASP A 90 -26.60 3.20 -0.51
CA ASP A 90 -27.15 1.85 -0.73
C ASP A 90 -27.21 1.52 -2.21
N LEU A 91 -27.67 2.46 -3.04
CA LEU A 91 -27.65 2.31 -4.49
C LEU A 91 -26.25 1.98 -5.02
N GLY A 92 -25.25 2.67 -4.51
CA GLY A 92 -23.86 2.40 -4.86
C GLY A 92 -23.36 1.07 -4.31
N ALA A 93 -23.71 0.73 -3.08
CA ALA A 93 -23.20 -0.47 -2.41
C ALA A 93 -23.84 -1.77 -2.91
N THR A 94 -25.14 -1.75 -3.24
CA THR A 94 -25.92 -2.98 -3.51
C THR A 94 -26.31 -3.17 -4.97
N VAL A 95 -26.65 -2.10 -5.69
CA VAL A 95 -27.18 -2.16 -7.06
C VAL A 95 -26.14 -1.72 -8.08
N CYS A 96 -25.67 -0.48 -7.98
CA CYS A 96 -24.69 0.09 -8.91
C CYS A 96 -23.27 -0.29 -8.51
N VAL A 97 -23.03 -1.56 -8.25
CA VAL A 97 -21.74 -2.10 -7.81
C VAL A 97 -20.65 -1.96 -8.87
N ARG A 98 -19.37 -2.05 -8.45
CA ARG A 98 -18.21 -1.84 -9.33
C ARG A 98 -18.16 -2.81 -10.51
N SER A 99 -18.37 -4.10 -10.24
CA SER A 99 -18.37 -5.15 -11.24
C SER A 99 -19.74 -5.76 -11.34
N ARG A 100 -20.26 -5.95 -12.56
CA ARG A 100 -21.60 -6.52 -12.83
C ARG A 100 -22.74 -5.81 -12.09
N PRO A 101 -22.97 -4.49 -12.35
CA PRO A 101 -24.06 -3.76 -11.73
C PRO A 101 -25.43 -4.36 -12.11
N LEU A 102 -26.37 -4.32 -11.18
CA LEU A 102 -27.73 -4.86 -11.33
C LEU A 102 -28.63 -3.84 -12.02
N CYS A 103 -28.28 -3.43 -13.26
CA CYS A 103 -28.98 -2.39 -14.00
C CYS A 103 -30.49 -2.62 -14.17
N PRO A 104 -30.98 -3.86 -14.41
CA PRO A 104 -32.43 -4.11 -14.50
C PRO A 104 -33.20 -3.81 -13.20
N GLN A 105 -32.53 -3.85 -12.05
CA GLN A 105 -33.15 -3.57 -10.73
C GLN A 105 -32.91 -2.13 -10.28
N CYS A 106 -32.19 -1.33 -11.09
CA CYS A 106 -31.78 0.01 -10.70
C CYS A 106 -32.93 1.02 -10.88
N PRO A 107 -33.36 1.76 -9.83
CA PRO A 107 -34.37 2.78 -9.95
C PRO A 107 -33.99 3.94 -10.90
N MET A 108 -32.72 4.09 -11.18
CA MET A 108 -32.20 5.11 -12.11
C MET A 108 -32.02 4.61 -13.54
N GLN A 109 -32.42 3.38 -13.86
CA GLN A 109 -32.15 2.72 -15.16
C GLN A 109 -32.56 3.59 -16.35
N SER A 110 -33.79 4.11 -16.34
CA SER A 110 -34.38 4.90 -17.44
C SER A 110 -33.67 6.26 -17.65
N ARG A 111 -32.98 6.74 -16.65
CA ARG A 111 -32.26 8.03 -16.68
C ARG A 111 -30.75 7.87 -16.74
N CYS A 112 -30.25 6.63 -16.76
CA CYS A 112 -28.83 6.34 -16.65
C CYS A 112 -28.17 6.38 -18.03
N ILE A 113 -27.32 7.36 -18.29
CA ILE A 113 -26.57 7.51 -19.55
C ILE A 113 -25.67 6.29 -19.79
N ALA A 114 -24.97 5.79 -18.77
CA ALA A 114 -24.11 4.64 -18.93
C ALA A 114 -24.87 3.35 -19.28
N ALA A 115 -26.08 3.17 -18.75
CA ALA A 115 -26.94 2.02 -19.11
C ALA A 115 -27.43 2.14 -20.55
N ALA A 116 -27.93 3.31 -20.93
CA ALA A 116 -28.44 3.58 -22.28
C ALA A 116 -27.36 3.45 -23.37
N THR A 117 -26.09 3.75 -23.04
CA THR A 117 -24.97 3.75 -23.98
C THR A 117 -24.02 2.54 -23.83
N GLY A 118 -24.38 1.54 -23.02
CA GLY A 118 -23.53 0.35 -22.80
C GLY A 118 -22.21 0.59 -22.09
N ARG A 119 -22.04 1.75 -21.41
CA ARG A 119 -20.76 2.19 -20.81
C ARG A 119 -20.63 1.93 -19.30
N THR A 120 -21.46 1.07 -18.75
CA THR A 120 -21.40 0.75 -17.30
C THR A 120 -20.08 0.13 -16.85
N ALA A 121 -19.39 -0.59 -17.73
CA ALA A 121 -18.07 -1.20 -17.44
C ALA A 121 -16.92 -0.20 -17.56
N SER A 122 -17.03 0.82 -18.40
CA SER A 122 -16.00 1.85 -18.62
C SER A 122 -16.12 3.05 -17.67
N LEU A 123 -17.29 3.26 -17.06
CA LEU A 123 -17.54 4.33 -16.09
C LEU A 123 -17.64 3.80 -14.66
N PRO A 124 -17.02 4.47 -13.70
CA PRO A 124 -16.12 5.62 -13.84
C PRO A 124 -14.80 5.23 -14.51
N THR A 125 -14.19 6.19 -15.20
CA THR A 125 -12.86 6.04 -15.79
C THR A 125 -11.86 5.64 -14.71
N ARG A 126 -11.08 4.61 -14.97
CA ARG A 126 -10.09 4.11 -14.02
C ARG A 126 -8.92 5.08 -13.85
N LYS A 127 -8.35 5.09 -12.65
CA LYS A 127 -7.09 5.83 -12.42
C LYS A 127 -6.04 5.36 -13.42
N PRO A 128 -5.38 6.30 -14.14
CA PRO A 128 -4.23 5.95 -14.97
C PRO A 128 -3.18 5.21 -14.14
N LYS A 129 -2.73 4.08 -14.65
CA LYS A 129 -1.64 3.33 -14.00
C LYS A 129 -0.36 4.14 -14.14
N LYS A 130 0.17 4.67 -13.04
CA LYS A 130 1.54 5.18 -13.01
C LYS A 130 2.49 3.99 -13.06
N ALA A 131 3.56 4.11 -13.84
CA ALA A 131 4.66 3.16 -13.77
C ALA A 131 5.16 3.10 -12.31
N ILE A 132 5.19 1.90 -11.76
CA ILE A 132 5.71 1.69 -10.40
C ILE A 132 7.24 1.73 -10.53
N PRO A 133 7.96 2.64 -9.84
CA PRO A 133 9.42 2.66 -9.87
C PRO A 133 10.00 1.30 -9.49
N GLU A 134 11.05 0.90 -10.16
CA GLU A 134 11.79 -0.32 -9.83
C GLU A 134 13.10 0.05 -9.16
N LYS A 135 13.46 -0.69 -8.11
CA LYS A 135 14.72 -0.56 -7.38
C LYS A 135 15.37 -1.93 -7.32
N SER A 136 16.67 -1.95 -7.16
CA SER A 136 17.42 -3.18 -7.01
C SER A 136 18.34 -3.12 -5.79
N THR A 137 18.54 -4.26 -5.13
CA THR A 137 19.46 -4.42 -4.01
C THR A 137 20.16 -5.77 -4.06
N VAL A 138 21.34 -5.84 -3.47
CA VAL A 138 22.06 -7.09 -3.22
C VAL A 138 21.97 -7.39 -1.73
N MET A 139 21.44 -8.54 -1.36
CA MET A 139 21.33 -9.00 0.03
C MET A 139 22.35 -10.09 0.31
N LEU A 140 23.07 -9.97 1.43
CA LEU A 140 24.11 -10.91 1.83
C LEU A 140 23.54 -11.98 2.78
N VAL A 141 23.48 -13.22 2.34
CA VAL A 141 23.15 -14.37 3.17
C VAL A 141 24.46 -14.90 3.76
N VAL A 142 24.92 -14.28 4.83
CA VAL A 142 26.18 -14.62 5.48
C VAL A 142 25.97 -15.75 6.47
N MET A 143 26.61 -16.89 6.21
CA MET A 143 26.44 -18.12 6.98
C MET A 143 27.70 -18.50 7.76
N HIS A 144 27.50 -18.96 8.98
CA HIS A 144 28.55 -19.60 9.78
C HIS A 144 27.95 -20.63 10.71
N ARG A 145 28.45 -21.87 10.68
CA ARG A 145 28.04 -22.99 11.56
C ARG A 145 26.51 -23.16 11.72
N GLY A 146 25.76 -23.13 10.60
CA GLY A 146 24.31 -23.31 10.61
C GLY A 146 23.50 -22.08 11.02
N ALA A 147 24.13 -20.94 11.31
CA ALA A 147 23.50 -19.69 11.61
C ALA A 147 23.69 -18.68 10.47
N VAL A 148 22.69 -17.78 10.29
CA VAL A 148 22.71 -16.65 9.36
C VAL A 148 22.90 -15.35 10.13
N LEU A 149 23.72 -14.44 9.59
CA LEU A 149 23.87 -13.09 10.12
C LEU A 149 22.71 -12.21 9.68
N LEU A 150 22.00 -11.65 10.63
CA LEU A 150 20.91 -10.69 10.41
C LEU A 150 21.26 -9.32 11.00
N GLU A 151 20.73 -8.28 10.37
CA GLU A 151 20.84 -6.89 10.79
C GLU A 151 19.52 -6.38 11.32
N GLN A 152 19.50 -5.73 12.48
CA GLN A 152 18.35 -5.01 13.01
C GLN A 152 18.13 -3.75 12.18
N ARG A 153 16.98 -3.66 11.49
CA ARG A 153 16.62 -2.46 10.71
C ARG A 153 16.30 -1.28 11.62
N PRO A 154 16.62 -0.05 11.20
CA PRO A 154 16.15 1.15 11.90
C PRO A 154 14.64 1.12 12.09
N ALA A 155 14.15 1.74 13.18
CA ALA A 155 12.71 1.76 13.49
C ALA A 155 11.85 2.41 12.38
N GLN A 156 12.43 3.33 11.61
CA GLN A 156 11.77 4.00 10.49
C GLN A 156 12.25 3.44 9.15
N GLY A 157 11.36 3.51 8.13
CA GLY A 157 11.67 3.07 6.77
C GLY A 157 11.11 1.68 6.45
N ILE A 158 11.63 1.11 5.36
CA ILE A 158 11.16 -0.19 4.87
C ILE A 158 11.60 -1.28 5.83
N TRP A 159 10.62 -2.10 6.23
CA TRP A 159 10.81 -3.19 7.20
C TRP A 159 11.37 -2.69 8.54
N GLY A 160 10.97 -1.46 8.93
CA GLY A 160 11.44 -0.84 10.16
C GLY A 160 11.24 -1.70 11.38
N GLY A 161 12.27 -1.82 12.22
CA GLY A 161 12.27 -2.63 13.42
C GLY A 161 12.37 -4.14 13.23
N LEU A 162 12.31 -4.65 11.99
CA LEU A 162 12.51 -6.08 11.72
C LEU A 162 13.99 -6.43 11.57
N LEU A 163 14.30 -7.70 11.75
CA LEU A 163 15.58 -8.26 11.35
C LEU A 163 15.59 -8.49 9.84
N SER A 164 16.70 -8.23 9.16
CA SER A 164 16.85 -8.46 7.72
C SER A 164 18.25 -8.91 7.38
N LEU A 165 18.45 -9.35 6.15
CA LEU A 165 19.78 -9.61 5.62
C LEU A 165 20.52 -8.30 5.42
N PRO A 166 21.85 -8.22 5.68
CA PRO A 166 22.67 -7.06 5.35
C PRO A 166 22.61 -6.74 3.86
N GLU A 167 22.52 -5.46 3.53
CA GLU A 167 22.42 -5.00 2.14
C GLU A 167 23.74 -4.41 1.65
N LEU A 168 24.16 -4.82 0.45
CA LEU A 168 25.37 -4.30 -0.21
C LEU A 168 25.13 -2.97 -0.93
N SER A 169 23.89 -2.53 -1.08
CA SER A 169 23.45 -1.39 -1.88
C SER A 169 24.07 -0.04 -1.51
N ARG A 170 24.68 0.06 -0.35
CA ARG A 170 25.39 1.28 0.07
C ARG A 170 26.79 1.43 -0.53
N VAL A 171 27.29 0.43 -1.24
CA VAL A 171 28.70 0.40 -1.63
C VAL A 171 28.95 0.16 -3.13
N MET A 172 27.96 -0.36 -3.90
CA MET A 172 28.22 -0.74 -5.30
C MET A 172 26.99 -0.55 -6.22
N PRO A 173 27.19 0.00 -7.46
CA PRO A 173 26.18 -0.03 -8.51
C PRO A 173 25.94 -1.48 -8.97
N LEU A 174 24.66 -1.81 -9.26
CA LEU A 174 24.25 -3.11 -9.76
C LEU A 174 24.67 -3.30 -11.21
N GLY A 175 25.61 -4.21 -11.43
CA GLY A 175 25.98 -4.79 -12.71
C GLY A 175 26.61 -6.14 -12.44
N SER A 176 26.49 -7.10 -13.38
CA SER A 176 27.04 -8.45 -13.23
C SER A 176 28.54 -8.46 -12.91
N ASP A 177 29.28 -7.47 -13.41
CA ASP A 177 30.73 -7.31 -13.19
C ASP A 177 31.05 -6.73 -11.80
N ALA A 178 30.08 -6.16 -11.10
CA ALA A 178 30.26 -5.61 -9.75
C ALA A 178 30.32 -6.70 -8.67
N ILE A 179 29.76 -7.89 -8.90
CA ILE A 179 29.74 -9.00 -7.95
C ILE A 179 30.91 -9.94 -8.24
N SER A 180 32.04 -9.65 -7.68
CA SER A 180 33.27 -10.45 -7.79
C SER A 180 33.74 -10.94 -6.40
N ARG A 181 34.64 -11.95 -6.38
CA ARG A 181 35.24 -12.41 -5.12
C ARG A 181 35.90 -11.24 -4.35
N ARG A 182 36.56 -10.34 -5.06
CA ARG A 182 37.21 -9.15 -4.46
C ARG A 182 36.21 -8.19 -3.83
N SER A 183 35.06 -7.96 -4.51
CA SER A 183 33.99 -7.11 -3.96
C SER A 183 33.32 -7.75 -2.74
N MET A 184 33.10 -9.07 -2.74
CA MET A 184 32.57 -9.80 -1.59
C MET A 184 33.55 -9.82 -0.41
N GLN A 185 34.83 -10.03 -0.64
CA GLN A 185 35.85 -9.93 0.42
C GLN A 185 35.87 -8.53 1.06
N ARG A 186 35.73 -7.48 0.24
CA ARG A 186 35.67 -6.10 0.75
C ARG A 186 34.39 -5.86 1.57
N ALA A 187 33.25 -6.33 1.08
CA ALA A 187 31.96 -6.22 1.77
C ALA A 187 31.91 -6.98 3.10
N LEU A 188 32.62 -8.10 3.17
CA LEU A 188 32.69 -8.94 4.36
C LEU A 188 33.85 -8.59 5.30
N ARG A 189 34.66 -7.58 4.98
CA ARG A 189 35.85 -7.21 5.77
C ARG A 189 35.55 -7.07 7.27
N ASP A 190 34.37 -6.52 7.59
CA ASP A 190 33.94 -6.27 8.95
C ASP A 190 33.27 -7.49 9.61
N PHE A 191 32.83 -8.47 8.80
CA PHE A 191 32.10 -9.66 9.30
C PHE A 191 32.99 -10.90 9.46
N GLY A 192 34.04 -11.01 8.65
CA GLY A 192 34.97 -12.15 8.73
C GLY A 192 35.68 -12.50 7.44
N GLU A 193 36.40 -13.61 7.47
CA GLU A 193 37.13 -14.14 6.31
C GLU A 193 36.18 -14.97 5.43
N LEU A 194 36.08 -14.58 4.15
CA LEU A 194 35.27 -15.28 3.16
C LEU A 194 35.86 -16.66 2.86
N ASP A 195 35.02 -17.68 2.98
CA ASP A 195 35.32 -19.04 2.53
C ASP A 195 34.79 -19.28 1.12
N THR A 196 33.48 -19.42 0.97
CA THR A 196 32.81 -19.65 -0.30
C THR A 196 31.76 -18.57 -0.57
N TRP A 197 31.37 -18.44 -1.83
CA TRP A 197 30.25 -17.60 -2.21
C TRP A 197 29.57 -18.10 -3.48
N LYS A 198 28.26 -17.87 -3.60
CA LYS A 198 27.49 -18.14 -4.81
C LYS A 198 26.32 -17.18 -4.95
N LEU A 199 25.93 -16.87 -6.18
CA LEU A 199 24.69 -16.16 -6.46
C LEU A 199 23.50 -17.10 -6.29
N LEU A 200 22.47 -16.63 -5.63
CA LEU A 200 21.17 -17.29 -5.60
C LEU A 200 20.25 -16.69 -6.66
N PRO A 201 19.18 -17.39 -7.06
CA PRO A 201 18.20 -16.83 -8.00
C PRO A 201 17.63 -15.50 -7.52
N THR A 202 17.59 -14.50 -8.41
CA THR A 202 16.95 -13.21 -8.16
C THR A 202 15.46 -13.37 -7.94
N PHE A 203 14.90 -12.54 -7.09
CA PHE A 203 13.45 -12.47 -6.91
C PHE A 203 13.00 -11.02 -6.71
N SER A 204 11.70 -10.78 -6.86
CA SER A 204 11.13 -9.45 -6.69
C SER A 204 10.12 -9.43 -5.57
N HIS A 205 10.05 -8.28 -4.89
CA HIS A 205 9.02 -7.98 -3.90
C HIS A 205 8.34 -6.65 -4.24
N GLY A 206 7.00 -6.66 -4.27
CA GLY A 206 6.19 -5.46 -4.55
C GLY A 206 5.86 -4.71 -3.27
N PHE A 207 6.22 -3.44 -3.21
CA PHE A 207 5.68 -2.47 -2.25
C PHE A 207 4.60 -1.62 -2.92
N THR A 208 3.84 -0.89 -2.14
CA THR A 208 2.81 0.03 -2.66
C THR A 208 3.39 1.11 -3.60
N HIS A 209 4.66 1.51 -3.38
CA HIS A 209 5.27 2.66 -4.05
C HIS A 209 6.39 2.28 -5.03
N TYR A 210 6.91 1.05 -4.96
CA TYR A 210 7.94 0.55 -5.88
C TYR A 210 8.03 -0.98 -5.83
N LYS A 211 8.71 -1.54 -6.84
CA LYS A 211 9.07 -2.95 -6.91
C LYS A 211 10.55 -3.09 -6.60
N LEU A 212 10.91 -3.96 -5.67
CA LEU A 212 12.29 -4.24 -5.29
C LEU A 212 12.75 -5.56 -5.92
N HIS A 213 13.81 -5.48 -6.72
CA HIS A 213 14.53 -6.64 -7.24
C HIS A 213 15.67 -6.96 -6.29
N ILE A 214 15.70 -8.18 -5.80
CA ILE A 214 16.67 -8.63 -4.80
C ILE A 214 17.56 -9.69 -5.44
N GLN A 215 18.88 -9.44 -5.46
CA GLN A 215 19.89 -10.40 -5.78
C GLN A 215 20.49 -10.93 -4.48
N PRO A 216 20.15 -12.14 -4.02
CA PRO A 216 20.80 -12.71 -2.86
C PRO A 216 22.17 -13.27 -3.24
N VAL A 217 23.13 -13.07 -2.36
CA VAL A 217 24.47 -13.67 -2.44
C VAL A 217 24.69 -14.55 -1.21
N TYR A 218 24.81 -15.84 -1.41
CA TYR A 218 25.12 -16.78 -0.34
C TYR A 218 26.63 -16.78 -0.09
N LEU A 219 27.03 -16.64 1.17
CA LEU A 219 28.40 -16.47 1.61
C LEU A 219 28.64 -17.34 2.83
N THR A 220 29.74 -18.07 2.88
CA THR A 220 30.20 -18.75 4.10
C THR A 220 31.47 -18.08 4.63
N LEU A 221 31.57 -17.99 5.95
CA LEU A 221 32.76 -17.48 6.64
C LEU A 221 33.58 -18.61 7.23
N LYS A 222 34.90 -18.55 7.05
CA LYS A 222 35.85 -19.41 7.78
C LYS A 222 35.89 -19.02 9.25
N LYS A 223 36.04 -17.74 9.53
CA LYS A 223 36.13 -17.18 10.87
C LYS A 223 35.40 -15.84 10.93
N PRO A 224 34.32 -15.71 11.74
CA PRO A 224 33.69 -14.44 11.95
C PRO A 224 34.56 -13.52 12.82
N THR A 225 34.40 -12.18 12.62
CA THR A 225 35.03 -11.17 13.49
C THR A 225 34.13 -10.83 14.66
N THR A 226 34.69 -10.15 15.67
CA THR A 226 33.94 -9.60 16.81
C THR A 226 32.93 -8.50 16.41
N LEU A 227 33.13 -7.84 15.27
CA LEU A 227 32.17 -6.85 14.70
C LEU A 227 30.82 -7.48 14.30
N ALA A 228 30.81 -8.77 13.96
CA ALA A 228 29.57 -9.52 13.74
C ALA A 228 28.74 -9.70 15.02
N ALA A 229 29.24 -9.23 16.18
CA ALA A 229 28.55 -9.21 17.47
C ALA A 229 28.20 -7.77 17.94
N GLN A 230 28.26 -6.76 17.05
CA GLN A 230 27.78 -5.42 17.39
C GLN A 230 26.25 -5.43 17.61
N ALA A 231 25.75 -4.47 18.37
CA ALA A 231 24.33 -4.39 18.81
C ALA A 231 23.28 -4.40 17.67
N THR A 232 23.69 -4.12 16.42
CA THR A 232 22.82 -4.12 15.25
C THR A 232 22.82 -5.43 14.47
N PHE A 233 23.77 -6.34 14.73
CA PHE A 233 23.90 -7.63 14.05
C PHE A 233 23.74 -8.79 15.03
N MET A 234 23.09 -9.85 14.58
CA MET A 234 22.95 -11.07 15.37
C MET A 234 23.01 -12.32 14.51
N TRP A 235 23.59 -13.36 15.05
CA TRP A 235 23.55 -14.71 14.47
C TRP A 235 22.26 -15.41 14.89
N VAL A 236 21.49 -15.88 13.91
CA VAL A 236 20.25 -16.60 14.14
C VAL A 236 20.37 -17.98 13.49
N GLY A 237 20.13 -19.04 14.24
CA GLY A 237 20.11 -20.40 13.72
C GLY A 237 19.03 -20.56 12.64
N LEU A 238 19.29 -21.34 11.60
CA LEU A 238 18.30 -21.58 10.56
C LEU A 238 17.01 -22.19 11.11
N ASP A 239 17.09 -23.06 12.11
CA ASP A 239 15.96 -23.64 12.85
C ASP A 239 15.06 -22.61 13.54
N ALA A 240 15.61 -21.44 13.92
CA ALA A 240 14.89 -20.36 14.56
C ALA A 240 14.22 -19.38 13.58
N ILE A 241 14.52 -19.46 12.26
CA ILE A 241 14.02 -18.53 11.23
C ILE A 241 12.50 -18.50 11.15
N ALA A 242 11.84 -19.62 11.38
CA ALA A 242 10.38 -19.71 11.37
C ALA A 242 9.71 -18.76 12.37
N ASN A 243 10.37 -18.50 13.51
CA ASN A 243 9.86 -17.65 14.60
C ASN A 243 10.50 -16.26 14.62
N ALA A 244 11.50 -15.99 13.78
CA ALA A 244 12.16 -14.70 13.73
C ALA A 244 11.27 -13.61 13.09
N ALA A 245 11.39 -12.38 13.59
CA ALA A 245 10.68 -11.19 13.08
C ALA A 245 11.36 -10.68 11.81
N LEU A 246 11.07 -11.33 10.68
CA LEU A 246 11.67 -11.09 9.36
C LEU A 246 10.64 -10.57 8.36
N PRO A 247 11.06 -9.74 7.39
CA PRO A 247 10.25 -9.44 6.21
C PRO A 247 9.89 -10.72 5.45
N ALA A 248 8.65 -10.81 4.96
CA ALA A 248 8.16 -12.00 4.27
C ALA A 248 9.09 -12.52 3.15
N PRO A 249 9.67 -11.68 2.26
CA PRO A 249 10.56 -12.16 1.22
C PRO A 249 11.89 -12.71 1.76
N VAL A 250 12.43 -12.12 2.83
CA VAL A 250 13.66 -12.61 3.49
C VAL A 250 13.38 -13.94 4.18
N LYS A 251 12.28 -14.03 4.93
CA LYS A 251 11.86 -15.27 5.59
C LYS A 251 11.68 -16.41 4.59
N LYS A 252 10.98 -16.15 3.47
CA LYS A 252 10.79 -17.13 2.39
C LYS A 252 12.10 -17.61 1.77
N LEU A 253 13.08 -16.71 1.61
CA LEU A 253 14.40 -17.07 1.11
C LEU A 253 15.12 -18.00 2.07
N LEU A 254 15.18 -17.64 3.37
CA LEU A 254 15.93 -18.38 4.38
C LEU A 254 15.33 -19.76 4.66
N LEU A 255 13.99 -19.89 4.72
CA LEU A 255 13.32 -21.20 4.88
C LEU A 255 13.59 -22.16 3.71
N LYS A 256 13.83 -21.63 2.50
CA LYS A 256 14.25 -22.49 1.38
C LYS A 256 15.69 -22.98 1.50
N LEU A 257 16.55 -22.24 2.19
CA LEU A 257 17.95 -22.63 2.39
C LEU A 257 18.10 -23.69 3.50
N GLU A 258 17.15 -23.76 4.43
CA GLU A 258 17.08 -24.81 5.45
C GLU A 258 16.85 -26.21 4.84
N GLN A 259 16.24 -26.27 3.66
CA GLN A 259 15.88 -27.53 2.97
C GLN A 259 16.98 -28.04 2.02
N ILE A 260 18.12 -27.35 1.92
CA ILE A 260 19.27 -27.71 1.09
C ILE A 260 20.44 -28.14 1.96
#